data_70365b5b41b5de21cdc9ab941c80edc2
#
_entry.id   70365b5b41b5de21cdc9ab941c80edc2
#
_cell.length_a   1.000
_cell.length_b   1.000
_cell.length_c   1.000
_cell.angle_alpha   90.00
_cell.angle_beta   90.00
_cell.angle_gamma   90.00
#
_symmetry.space_group_name_H-M   'P 1'
#
loop_
_entity.id
_entity.type
_entity.pdbx_description
1 polymer ?
#
loop_
_entity_poly.entity_id
_entity_poly.type
_entity_poly.pdbx_seq_one_letter_code
_entity_poly.pdbx_strand_id
1 'polypeptide(L)'
;LEKKCFQLSDGQLQRVLVARALIQDTDVILLDEPTTHLDLYHKVQILKLLKSIAHETNKIILFTSHEIELAIQLCDKMLILDGLTNSFDEPCKLIANKSFDSLFPTDMISFDANTGSFRIKK
;
A
#
# COMPACT_ATOMS: atom_id res chain seq x y z
N LEU A 1 19.37 8.38 -18.33
CA LEU A 1 18.19 9.26 -18.30
C LEU A 1 18.59 10.68 -18.66
N GLU A 2 18.05 11.22 -19.74
CA GLU A 2 18.34 12.58 -20.17
C GLU A 2 17.55 13.62 -19.35
N LYS A 3 16.41 13.23 -18.77
CA LYS A 3 15.58 14.12 -17.94
C LYS A 3 16.12 14.22 -16.51
N LYS A 4 16.24 15.42 -16.01
CA LYS A 4 16.54 15.67 -14.61
C LYS A 4 15.29 15.35 -13.75
N CYS A 5 15.50 14.98 -12.49
CA CYS A 5 14.37 14.57 -11.61
C CYS A 5 13.26 15.62 -11.52
N PHE A 6 13.57 16.90 -11.49
CA PHE A 6 12.57 17.95 -11.41
C PHE A 6 11.73 18.14 -12.70
N GLN A 7 12.16 17.51 -13.81
CA GLN A 7 11.43 17.53 -15.09
C GLN A 7 10.45 16.36 -15.23
N LEU A 8 10.44 15.44 -14.28
CA LEU A 8 9.59 14.26 -14.32
C LEU A 8 8.23 14.55 -13.70
N SER A 9 7.17 13.93 -14.21
CA SER A 9 5.89 13.89 -13.53
C SER A 9 6.00 13.08 -12.23
N ASP A 10 5.05 13.25 -11.31
CA ASP A 10 5.05 12.49 -10.05
C ASP A 10 5.05 10.98 -10.31
N GLY A 11 4.27 10.50 -11.29
CA GLY A 11 4.24 9.08 -11.65
C GLY A 11 5.56 8.60 -12.22
N GLN A 12 6.21 9.39 -13.08
CA GLN A 12 7.53 9.05 -13.61
C GLN A 12 8.58 9.04 -12.52
N LEU A 13 8.55 10.02 -11.61
CA LEU A 13 9.48 10.09 -10.49
C LEU A 13 9.33 8.86 -9.58
N GLN A 14 8.11 8.45 -9.27
CA GLN A 14 7.87 7.26 -8.44
C GLN A 14 8.42 6.00 -9.10
N ARG A 15 8.23 5.83 -10.40
CA ARG A 15 8.79 4.69 -11.14
C ARG A 15 10.31 4.67 -11.11
N VAL A 16 10.95 5.83 -11.24
CA VAL A 16 12.41 5.94 -11.14
C VAL A 16 12.89 5.54 -9.75
N LEU A 17 12.22 5.99 -8.69
CA LEU A 17 12.57 5.64 -7.32
C LEU A 17 12.40 4.15 -7.04
N VAL A 18 11.34 3.53 -7.55
CA VAL A 18 11.12 2.09 -7.44
C VAL A 18 12.22 1.33 -8.19
N ALA A 19 12.54 1.73 -9.41
CA ALA A 19 13.61 1.11 -10.20
C ALA A 19 14.96 1.21 -9.49
N ARG A 20 15.25 2.37 -8.89
CA ARG A 20 16.48 2.59 -8.11
C ARG A 20 16.57 1.64 -6.92
N ALA A 21 15.47 1.45 -6.20
CA ALA A 21 15.42 0.51 -5.07
C ALA A 21 15.67 -0.93 -5.52
N LEU A 22 15.14 -1.31 -6.70
CA LEU A 22 15.30 -2.65 -7.25
C LEU A 22 16.75 -2.96 -7.68
N ILE A 23 17.47 -1.95 -8.16
CA ILE A 23 18.87 -2.11 -8.60
C ILE A 23 19.78 -2.47 -7.42
N GLN A 24 19.42 -2.14 -6.19
CA GLN A 24 20.24 -2.43 -5.02
C GLN A 24 20.42 -3.91 -4.70
N ASP A 25 19.70 -4.79 -5.39
CA ASP A 25 19.83 -6.25 -5.29
C ASP A 25 19.77 -6.78 -3.85
N THR A 26 18.79 -6.32 -3.09
CA THR A 26 18.52 -6.80 -1.74
C THR A 26 17.31 -7.73 -1.74
N ASP A 27 17.24 -8.65 -0.76
CA ASP A 27 16.09 -9.55 -0.62
C ASP A 27 14.85 -8.83 -0.11
N VAL A 28 15.04 -7.75 0.65
CA VAL A 28 13.96 -6.94 1.22
C VAL A 28 14.09 -5.52 0.72
N ILE A 29 13.00 -4.97 0.21
CA ILE A 29 12.92 -3.58 -0.25
C ILE A 29 11.90 -2.86 0.62
N LEU A 30 12.31 -1.73 1.19
CA LEU A 30 11.46 -0.87 2.01
C LEU A 30 11.14 0.40 1.25
N LEU A 31 9.86 0.72 1.14
CA LEU A 31 9.39 1.93 0.47
C LEU A 31 8.47 2.71 1.42
N ASP A 32 8.71 4.00 1.55
CA ASP A 32 7.88 4.87 2.37
C ASP A 32 6.90 5.63 1.48
N GLU A 33 5.62 5.29 1.62
CA GLU A 33 4.51 5.90 0.88
C GLU A 33 4.77 6.04 -0.63
N PRO A 34 5.01 4.94 -1.36
CA PRO A 34 5.41 5.00 -2.77
C PRO A 34 4.32 5.53 -3.71
N THR A 35 3.08 5.67 -3.24
CA THR A 35 1.95 6.14 -4.04
C THR A 35 1.52 7.57 -3.70
N THR A 36 2.25 8.26 -2.84
CA THR A 36 1.96 9.64 -2.45
C THR A 36 1.98 10.58 -3.66
N HIS A 37 1.02 11.50 -3.70
CA HIS A 37 0.83 12.50 -4.77
C HIS A 37 0.42 11.94 -6.13
N LEU A 38 0.08 10.66 -6.22
CA LEU A 38 -0.41 10.07 -7.45
C LEU A 38 -1.94 10.05 -7.47
N ASP A 39 -2.52 10.13 -8.66
CA ASP A 39 -3.94 9.85 -8.84
C ASP A 39 -4.23 8.34 -8.71
N LEU A 40 -5.49 7.98 -8.65
CA LEU A 40 -5.91 6.59 -8.45
C LEU A 40 -5.33 5.64 -9.48
N TYR A 41 -5.33 6.04 -10.75
CA TYR A 41 -4.82 5.20 -11.84
C TYR A 41 -3.34 4.86 -11.63
N HIS A 42 -2.52 5.87 -11.36
CA HIS A 42 -1.08 5.69 -11.16
C HIS A 42 -0.78 4.94 -9.86
N LYS A 43 -1.57 5.15 -8.79
CA LYS A 43 -1.44 4.36 -7.55
C LYS A 43 -1.64 2.88 -7.83
N VAL A 44 -2.69 2.52 -8.55
CA VAL A 44 -2.96 1.12 -8.91
C VAL A 44 -1.84 0.56 -9.77
N GLN A 45 -1.33 1.31 -10.74
CA GLN A 45 -0.21 0.86 -11.58
C GLN A 45 1.04 0.55 -10.75
N ILE A 46 1.42 1.44 -9.84
CA ILE A 46 2.60 1.24 -8.98
C ILE A 46 2.40 0.01 -8.08
N LEU A 47 1.26 -0.13 -7.43
CA LEU A 47 1.01 -1.28 -6.54
C LEU A 47 1.00 -2.60 -7.30
N LYS A 48 0.43 -2.64 -8.50
CA LYS A 48 0.48 -3.83 -9.36
C LYS A 48 1.90 -4.14 -9.81
N LEU A 49 2.68 -3.13 -10.12
CA LEU A 49 4.09 -3.31 -10.48
C LEU A 49 4.88 -3.90 -9.31
N LEU A 50 4.73 -3.37 -8.11
CA LEU A 50 5.40 -3.89 -6.92
C LEU A 50 5.02 -5.33 -6.65
N LYS A 51 3.74 -5.66 -6.79
CA LYS A 51 3.25 -7.03 -6.61
C LYS A 51 3.88 -7.98 -7.62
N SER A 52 3.91 -7.62 -8.90
CA SER A 52 4.55 -8.42 -9.94
C SER A 52 6.03 -8.66 -9.65
N ILE A 53 6.74 -7.63 -9.26
CA ILE A 53 8.17 -7.73 -8.95
C ILE A 53 8.40 -8.67 -7.76
N ALA A 54 7.61 -8.53 -6.70
CA ALA A 54 7.74 -9.40 -5.54
C ALA A 54 7.53 -10.88 -5.89
N HIS A 55 6.52 -11.17 -6.71
CA HIS A 55 6.20 -12.54 -7.12
C HIS A 55 7.21 -13.11 -8.11
N GLU A 56 7.70 -12.29 -9.06
CA GLU A 56 8.65 -12.76 -10.08
C GLU A 56 10.07 -12.92 -9.57
N THR A 57 10.49 -12.10 -8.62
CA THR A 57 11.88 -12.09 -8.13
C THR A 57 12.06 -12.73 -6.77
N ASN A 58 10.99 -13.19 -6.13
CA ASN A 58 11.01 -13.71 -4.75
C ASN A 58 11.53 -12.71 -3.72
N LYS A 59 11.39 -11.41 -4.00
CA LYS A 59 11.75 -10.37 -3.05
C LYS A 59 10.57 -10.04 -2.13
N ILE A 60 10.90 -9.60 -0.94
CA ILE A 60 9.92 -9.03 -0.02
C ILE A 60 9.89 -7.53 -0.25
N ILE A 61 8.73 -6.99 -0.63
CA ILE A 61 8.54 -5.55 -0.76
C ILE A 61 7.59 -5.11 0.35
N LEU A 62 8.10 -4.29 1.25
CA LEU A 62 7.33 -3.71 2.34
C LEU A 62 7.20 -2.22 2.11
N PHE A 63 5.98 -1.72 2.12
CA PHE A 63 5.76 -0.28 1.97
C PHE A 63 4.73 0.23 2.96
N THR A 64 4.87 1.50 3.33
CA THR A 64 3.88 2.19 4.15
C THR A 64 2.82 2.82 3.28
N SER A 65 1.58 2.90 3.76
CA SER A 65 0.49 3.53 3.03
C SER A 65 -0.64 3.94 3.96
N HIS A 66 -1.32 5.01 3.61
CA HIS A 66 -2.61 5.40 4.19
C HIS A 66 -3.78 4.97 3.31
N GLU A 67 -3.51 4.37 2.17
CA GLU A 67 -4.52 3.92 1.18
C GLU A 67 -5.01 2.52 1.53
N ILE A 68 -5.75 2.42 2.64
CA ILE A 68 -6.13 1.13 3.22
C ILE A 68 -6.95 0.28 2.26
N GLU A 69 -7.92 0.89 1.57
CA GLU A 69 -8.80 0.16 0.67
C GLU A 69 -8.06 -0.38 -0.56
N LEU A 70 -7.08 0.36 -1.07
CA LEU A 70 -6.21 -0.14 -2.15
C LEU A 70 -5.33 -1.29 -1.66
N ALA A 71 -4.79 -1.17 -0.46
CA ALA A 71 -3.96 -2.22 0.12
C ALA A 71 -4.75 -3.50 0.33
N ILE A 72 -6.01 -3.41 0.80
CA ILE A 72 -6.89 -4.57 0.93
C ILE A 72 -7.05 -5.32 -0.40
N GLN A 73 -7.19 -4.59 -1.49
CA GLN A 73 -7.42 -5.18 -2.81
C GLN A 73 -6.16 -5.71 -3.49
N LEU A 74 -4.99 -5.13 -3.21
CA LEU A 74 -3.79 -5.38 -4.01
C LEU A 74 -2.64 -6.02 -3.23
N CYS A 75 -2.60 -5.95 -1.92
CA CYS A 75 -1.49 -6.49 -1.14
C CYS A 75 -1.70 -7.96 -0.79
N ASP A 76 -0.61 -8.72 -0.75
CA ASP A 76 -0.64 -10.12 -0.31
C ASP A 76 -0.87 -10.22 1.19
N LYS A 77 -0.22 -9.35 1.96
CA LYS A 77 -0.35 -9.27 3.42
C LYS A 77 -0.32 -7.83 3.88
N MET A 78 -0.88 -7.59 5.05
CA MET A 78 -0.92 -6.26 5.65
C MET A 78 -0.52 -6.34 7.11
N LEU A 79 0.22 -5.33 7.56
CA LEU A 79 0.50 -5.09 8.96
C LEU A 79 -0.28 -3.84 9.37
N ILE A 80 -1.23 -4.00 10.27
CA ILE A 80 -2.03 -2.90 10.80
C ILE A 80 -1.41 -2.42 12.11
N LEU A 81 -1.14 -1.12 12.17
CA LEU A 81 -0.59 -0.47 13.36
C LEU A 81 -1.63 0.55 13.85
N ASP A 82 -2.35 0.23 14.91
CA ASP A 82 -3.40 1.10 15.45
C ASP A 82 -2.96 1.90 16.69
N GLY A 83 -1.70 1.74 17.08
CA GLY A 83 -1.12 2.41 18.25
C GLY A 83 -1.27 1.62 19.56
N LEU A 84 -2.09 0.60 19.58
CA LEU A 84 -2.33 -0.25 20.77
C LEU A 84 -1.90 -1.68 20.50
N THR A 85 -2.32 -2.23 19.37
CA THR A 85 -2.03 -3.61 18.98
C THR A 85 -1.53 -3.64 17.53
N ASN A 86 -0.88 -4.74 17.19
CA ASN A 86 -0.41 -4.97 15.83
C ASN A 86 -1.10 -6.22 15.29
N SER A 87 -1.59 -6.16 14.08
CA SER A 87 -2.22 -7.30 13.39
C SER A 87 -1.56 -7.51 12.05
N PHE A 88 -1.11 -8.73 11.80
CA PHE A 88 -0.43 -9.09 10.54
C PHE A 88 -1.04 -10.34 9.96
N ASP A 89 -1.63 -10.23 8.77
CA ASP A 89 -2.18 -11.38 8.04
C ASP A 89 -2.57 -10.96 6.61
N GLU A 90 -3.15 -11.90 5.88
CA GLU A 90 -3.81 -11.61 4.61
C GLU A 90 -5.00 -10.67 4.83
N PRO A 91 -5.31 -9.77 3.88
CA PRO A 91 -6.41 -8.82 4.04
C PRO A 91 -7.74 -9.46 4.39
N CYS A 92 -8.10 -10.59 3.75
CA CYS A 92 -9.37 -11.27 4.04
C CYS A 92 -9.45 -11.78 5.49
N LYS A 93 -8.36 -12.23 6.05
CA LYS A 93 -8.30 -12.68 7.43
C LYS A 93 -8.38 -11.51 8.41
N LEU A 94 -7.75 -10.40 8.08
CA LEU A 94 -7.83 -9.18 8.88
C LEU A 94 -9.26 -8.62 8.91
N ILE A 95 -9.99 -8.70 7.80
CA ILE A 95 -11.41 -8.33 7.73
C ILE A 95 -12.24 -9.27 8.64
N ALA A 96 -12.02 -10.58 8.52
CA ALA A 96 -12.75 -11.57 9.33
C ALA A 96 -12.50 -11.40 10.82
N ASN A 97 -11.28 -11.01 11.21
CA ASN A 97 -10.89 -10.77 12.58
C ASN A 97 -11.27 -9.37 13.09
N LYS A 98 -11.95 -8.57 12.28
CA LYS A 98 -12.36 -7.19 12.61
C LYS A 98 -11.20 -6.26 12.95
N SER A 99 -10.03 -6.53 12.40
CA SER A 99 -8.81 -5.74 12.67
C SER A 99 -8.89 -4.31 12.16
N PHE A 100 -9.75 -4.03 11.18
CA PHE A 100 -9.95 -2.67 10.65
C PHE A 100 -10.95 -1.86 11.46
N ASP A 101 -11.76 -2.49 12.30
CA ASP A 101 -12.86 -1.82 13.00
C ASP A 101 -12.37 -0.79 14.03
N SER A 102 -11.16 -0.99 14.57
CA SER A 102 -10.59 -0.14 15.63
C SER A 102 -9.68 0.98 15.11
N LEU A 103 -9.49 1.10 13.79
CA LEU A 103 -8.57 2.10 13.23
C LEU A 103 -9.07 3.53 13.37
N PHE A 104 -10.39 3.72 13.39
CA PHE A 104 -11.01 5.04 13.50
C PHE A 104 -12.09 5.02 14.59
N PRO A 105 -12.42 6.19 15.17
CA PRO A 105 -13.54 6.29 16.09
C PRO A 105 -14.86 5.83 15.46
N THR A 106 -15.56 4.92 16.12
CA THR A 106 -16.77 4.28 15.59
C THR A 106 -17.98 5.19 15.49
N ASP A 107 -17.93 6.35 16.11
CA ASP A 107 -18.98 7.36 16.03
C ASP A 107 -18.97 8.10 14.69
N MET A 108 -17.84 8.15 14.01
CA MET A 108 -17.68 8.87 12.74
C MET A 108 -17.51 7.94 11.53
N ILE A 109 -16.78 6.86 11.70
CA ILE A 109 -16.41 5.97 10.59
C ILE A 109 -16.61 4.52 11.02
N SER A 110 -17.20 3.72 10.14
CA SER A 110 -17.32 2.28 10.34
C SER A 110 -16.75 1.53 9.16
N PHE A 111 -16.21 0.34 9.40
CA PHE A 111 -15.70 -0.53 8.35
C PHE A 111 -16.80 -1.49 7.89
N ASP A 112 -17.03 -1.55 6.58
CA ASP A 112 -17.98 -2.49 5.96
C ASP A 112 -17.23 -3.72 5.47
N ALA A 113 -17.35 -4.82 6.20
CA ALA A 113 -16.67 -6.07 5.86
C ALA A 113 -17.13 -6.67 4.53
N ASN A 114 -18.38 -6.39 4.11
CA ASN A 114 -18.91 -6.94 2.86
C ASN A 114 -18.28 -6.30 1.63
N THR A 115 -17.94 -5.01 1.70
CA THR A 115 -17.34 -4.28 0.60
C THR A 115 -15.85 -4.04 0.77
N GLY A 116 -15.30 -4.28 1.97
CA GLY A 116 -13.90 -3.97 2.27
C GLY A 116 -13.60 -2.48 2.26
N SER A 117 -14.56 -1.65 2.63
CA SER A 117 -14.45 -0.20 2.55
C SER A 117 -14.94 0.48 3.84
N PHE A 118 -14.50 1.72 4.04
CA PHE A 118 -14.95 2.53 5.16
C PHE A 118 -16.21 3.33 4.79
N ARG A 119 -17.12 3.42 5.73
CA ARG A 119 -18.37 4.18 5.61
C ARG A 119 -18.37 5.35 6.58
N ILE A 120 -18.72 6.51 6.09
CA ILE A 120 -18.87 7.71 6.90
C ILE A 120 -20.27 7.74 7.49
N LYS A 121 -20.36 7.89 8.81
CA LYS A 121 -21.64 8.08 9.50
C LYS A 121 -22.02 9.55 9.41
N LYS A 122 -23.17 9.80 8.84
CA LYS A 122 -23.71 11.17 8.68
C LYS A 122 -24.51 11.59 9.90
#